data_052adc83fc1829ec84f8ed5ffa2c7715
#
_entry.id   052adc83fc1829ec84f8ed5ffa2c7715
#
_cell.length_a   1.000
_cell.length_b   1.000
_cell.length_c   1.000
_cell.angle_alpha   90.00
_cell.angle_beta   90.00
_cell.angle_gamma   90.00
#
_symmetry.space_group_name_H-M   'P 1'
#
loop_
_entity.id
_entity.type
_entity.pdbx_description
1 polymer ?
#
loop_
_entity_poly.entity_id
_entity_poly.type
_entity_poly.pdbx_seq_one_letter_code
_entity_poly.pdbx_strand_id
1 'polypeptide(L)'
;MKILVTDDSKMARKMVIKTLNEDIEEDLEIFEAQNGQEALDLYKEILPTIVFLDLTMPIRDGFTALEKIKEFDKNAKVVVISADIQKLSMDRVLKLGAFDFVKKPIDSTKMKQILKKLN
;
A
#
# COMPACT_ATOMS: atom_id res chain seq x y z
N MET A 1 -0.42 -13.30 8.29
CA MET A 1 -0.13 -11.87 8.06
C MET A 1 -1.33 -11.21 7.39
N LYS A 2 -1.79 -10.08 7.91
CA LYS A 2 -2.87 -9.32 7.30
C LYS A 2 -2.30 -8.25 6.39
N ILE A 3 -2.79 -8.18 5.16
CA ILE A 3 -2.32 -7.23 4.14
C ILE A 3 -3.52 -6.49 3.56
N LEU A 4 -3.42 -5.18 3.46
CA LEU A 4 -4.44 -4.34 2.84
C LEU A 4 -3.93 -3.84 1.50
N VAL A 5 -4.66 -4.10 0.41
CA VAL A 5 -4.31 -3.66 -0.94
C VAL A 5 -5.35 -2.64 -1.40
N THR A 6 -4.91 -1.42 -1.69
CA THR A 6 -5.79 -0.30 -2.02
C THR A 6 -5.47 0.25 -3.41
N ASP A 7 -6.43 0.17 -4.30
CA ASP A 7 -6.37 0.71 -5.66
C ASP A 7 -7.79 0.75 -6.20
N ASP A 8 -8.13 1.76 -6.99
CA ASP A 8 -9.45 1.84 -7.62
C ASP A 8 -9.61 0.84 -8.77
N SER A 9 -8.51 0.31 -9.29
CA SER A 9 -8.51 -0.70 -10.35
C SER A 9 -8.49 -2.11 -9.75
N LYS A 10 -9.52 -2.88 -10.02
CA LYS A 10 -9.58 -4.29 -9.61
C LYS A 10 -8.43 -5.09 -10.18
N MET A 11 -8.06 -4.84 -11.44
CA MET A 11 -6.95 -5.52 -12.09
C MET A 11 -5.62 -5.21 -11.40
N ALA A 12 -5.38 -3.95 -11.05
CA ALA A 12 -4.17 -3.56 -10.35
C ALA A 12 -4.07 -4.23 -8.98
N ARG A 13 -5.19 -4.32 -8.24
CA ARG A 13 -5.21 -5.03 -6.96
C ARG A 13 -4.87 -6.51 -7.15
N LYS A 14 -5.45 -7.14 -8.18
CA LYS A 14 -5.18 -8.57 -8.47
C LYS A 14 -3.72 -8.81 -8.80
N MET A 15 -3.06 -7.89 -9.50
CA MET A 15 -1.64 -8.03 -9.83
C MET A 15 -0.77 -7.98 -8.58
N VAL A 16 -1.06 -7.07 -7.66
CA VAL A 16 -0.35 -6.99 -6.38
C VAL A 16 -0.56 -8.26 -5.57
N ILE A 17 -1.81 -8.73 -5.49
CA ILE A 17 -2.16 -9.95 -4.75
C ILE A 17 -1.45 -11.16 -5.33
N LYS A 18 -1.41 -11.27 -6.65
CA LYS A 18 -0.71 -12.39 -7.31
C LYS A 18 0.78 -12.38 -6.94
N THR A 19 1.42 -11.22 -6.99
CA THR A 19 2.83 -11.08 -6.65
C THR A 19 3.07 -11.45 -5.17
N LEU A 20 2.18 -11.04 -4.27
CA LEU A 20 2.25 -11.41 -2.87
C LEU A 20 2.16 -12.91 -2.68
N ASN A 21 1.21 -13.57 -3.33
CA ASN A 21 1.04 -15.01 -3.22
C ASN A 21 2.22 -15.81 -3.77
N GLU A 22 2.92 -15.26 -4.76
CA GLU A 22 4.12 -15.88 -5.32
C GLU A 22 5.34 -15.76 -4.40
N ASP A 23 5.42 -14.67 -3.63
CA ASP A 23 6.63 -14.33 -2.87
C ASP A 23 6.53 -14.60 -1.37
N ILE A 24 5.37 -14.96 -0.87
CA ILE A 24 5.16 -15.25 0.55
C ILE A 24 4.64 -16.68 0.70
N GLU A 25 5.35 -17.50 1.48
CA GLU A 25 4.98 -18.90 1.71
C GLU A 25 4.01 -19.06 2.88
N GLU A 26 3.93 -18.08 3.78
CA GLU A 26 3.02 -18.15 4.93
C GLU A 26 1.58 -17.81 4.55
N ASP A 27 0.65 -18.17 5.40
CA ASP A 27 -0.77 -17.85 5.18
C ASP A 27 -1.00 -16.34 5.21
N LEU A 28 -1.68 -15.83 4.18
CA LEU A 28 -2.01 -14.43 4.04
C LEU A 28 -3.51 -14.21 4.16
N GLU A 29 -3.90 -13.20 4.93
CA GLU A 29 -5.24 -12.64 4.91
C GLU A 29 -5.16 -11.33 4.13
N ILE A 30 -5.73 -11.32 2.93
CA ILE A 30 -5.65 -10.15 2.05
C ILE A 30 -7.01 -9.45 2.01
N PHE A 31 -6.99 -8.15 2.30
CA PHE A 31 -8.18 -7.30 2.25
C PHE A 31 -7.99 -6.26 1.17
N GLU A 32 -9.07 -5.90 0.49
CA GLU A 32 -9.03 -4.96 -0.63
C GLU A 32 -9.87 -3.73 -0.34
N ALA A 33 -9.35 -2.56 -0.74
CA ALA A 33 -10.07 -1.29 -0.69
C ALA A 33 -10.02 -0.63 -2.06
N GLN A 34 -11.09 0.05 -2.45
CA GLN A 34 -11.21 0.69 -3.75
C GLN A 34 -10.86 2.18 -3.72
N ASN A 35 -10.77 2.77 -2.53
CA ASN A 35 -10.48 4.18 -2.37
C ASN A 35 -9.85 4.44 -1.00
N GLY A 36 -9.40 5.66 -0.80
CA GLY A 36 -8.71 6.03 0.43
C GLY A 36 -9.57 5.97 1.69
N GLN A 37 -10.86 6.26 1.57
CA GLN A 37 -11.76 6.20 2.73
C GLN A 37 -11.95 4.75 3.18
N GLU A 38 -12.18 3.83 2.23
CA GLU A 38 -12.27 2.40 2.54
C GLU A 38 -10.97 1.89 3.16
N ALA A 39 -9.83 2.34 2.63
CA ALA A 39 -8.53 1.95 3.17
C ALA A 39 -8.38 2.38 4.63
N LEU A 40 -8.75 3.61 4.95
CA LEU A 40 -8.67 4.12 6.31
C LEU A 40 -9.60 3.34 7.26
N ASP A 41 -10.84 3.10 6.82
CA ASP A 41 -11.82 2.37 7.63
C ASP A 41 -11.37 0.94 7.89
N LEU A 42 -10.88 0.24 6.85
CA LEU A 42 -10.35 -1.11 6.99
C LEU A 42 -9.09 -1.15 7.85
N TYR A 43 -8.20 -0.16 7.69
CA TYR A 43 -7.00 -0.10 8.51
C TYR A 43 -7.34 -0.10 10.00
N LYS A 44 -8.31 0.74 10.38
CA LYS A 44 -8.74 0.83 11.78
C LYS A 44 -9.35 -0.46 12.29
N GLU A 45 -10.05 -1.18 11.41
CA GLU A 45 -10.74 -2.42 11.77
C GLU A 45 -9.78 -3.60 11.89
N ILE A 46 -8.88 -3.79 10.91
CA ILE A 46 -8.06 -5.00 10.82
C ILE A 46 -6.62 -4.83 11.31
N LEU A 47 -6.11 -3.61 11.39
CA LEU A 47 -4.72 -3.30 11.77
C LEU A 47 -3.72 -4.18 10.99
N PRO A 48 -3.63 -4.00 9.66
CA PRO A 48 -2.80 -4.87 8.83
C PRO A 48 -1.31 -4.71 9.11
N THR A 49 -0.53 -5.73 8.79
CA THR A 49 0.92 -5.68 8.90
C THR A 49 1.52 -4.70 7.89
N ILE A 50 0.92 -4.63 6.69
CA ILE A 50 1.39 -3.75 5.62
C ILE A 50 0.21 -3.31 4.77
N VAL A 51 0.29 -2.09 4.23
CA VAL A 51 -0.70 -1.52 3.31
C VAL A 51 -0.01 -1.18 2.00
N PHE A 52 -0.59 -1.61 0.89
CA PHE A 52 -0.22 -1.16 -0.46
C PHE A 52 -1.26 -0.13 -0.89
N LEU A 53 -0.82 1.07 -1.24
CA LEU A 53 -1.70 2.21 -1.45
C LEU A 53 -1.37 2.92 -2.77
N ASP A 54 -2.35 2.98 -3.68
CA ASP A 54 -2.24 3.76 -4.90
C ASP A 54 -2.43 5.25 -4.60
N LEU A 55 -1.64 6.11 -5.26
CA LEU A 55 -1.71 7.56 -5.05
C LEU A 55 -2.86 8.24 -5.81
N THR A 56 -3.37 7.64 -6.87
CA THR A 56 -4.26 8.30 -7.83
C THR A 56 -5.72 7.89 -7.71
N MET A 57 -6.16 7.57 -6.49
CA MET A 57 -7.54 7.12 -6.27
C MET A 57 -8.53 8.28 -6.20
N PRO A 58 -9.77 8.09 -6.72
CA PRO A 58 -10.82 9.07 -6.53
C PRO A 58 -11.34 9.08 -5.09
N ILE A 59 -12.24 9.97 -4.75
CA ILE A 59 -12.90 10.17 -3.47
C ILE A 59 -11.94 10.71 -2.40
N ARG A 60 -10.94 9.94 -2.04
CA ARG A 60 -9.87 10.38 -1.14
C ARG A 60 -8.56 9.95 -1.77
N ASP A 61 -7.73 10.91 -2.16
CA ASP A 61 -6.49 10.61 -2.86
C ASP A 61 -5.50 9.88 -1.95
N GLY A 62 -4.48 9.27 -2.58
CA GLY A 62 -3.50 8.47 -1.86
C GLY A 62 -2.70 9.25 -0.82
N PHE A 63 -2.42 10.52 -1.07
CA PHE A 63 -1.71 11.36 -0.10
C PHE A 63 -2.53 11.56 1.17
N THR A 64 -3.80 11.88 1.00
CA THR A 64 -4.71 12.08 2.14
C THR A 64 -4.88 10.79 2.92
N ALA A 65 -5.05 9.66 2.23
CA ALA A 65 -5.18 8.36 2.87
C ALA A 65 -3.92 8.01 3.68
N LEU A 66 -2.74 8.21 3.10
CA LEU A 66 -1.47 7.99 3.79
C LEU A 66 -1.38 8.83 5.05
N GLU A 67 -1.67 10.12 4.93
CA GLU A 67 -1.63 11.05 6.05
C GLU A 67 -2.56 10.60 7.18
N LYS A 68 -3.80 10.25 6.85
CA LYS A 68 -4.80 9.84 7.84
C LYS A 68 -4.46 8.52 8.51
N ILE A 69 -3.95 7.56 7.76
CA ILE A 69 -3.50 6.28 8.32
C ILE A 69 -2.35 6.50 9.30
N LYS A 70 -1.38 7.34 8.92
CA LYS A 70 -0.23 7.64 9.80
C LYS A 70 -0.62 8.47 11.02
N GLU A 71 -1.63 9.33 10.92
CA GLU A 71 -2.18 10.03 12.08
C GLU A 71 -2.82 9.05 13.07
N PHE A 72 -3.54 8.05 12.55
CA PHE A 72 -4.17 7.03 13.37
C PHE A 72 -3.14 6.09 14.00
N ASP A 73 -2.12 5.69 13.23
CA ASP A 73 -1.08 4.75 13.68
C ASP A 73 0.28 5.16 13.14
N LYS A 74 1.12 5.70 13.99
CA LYS A 74 2.47 6.16 13.63
C LYS A 74 3.34 5.03 13.09
N ASN A 75 3.06 3.80 13.49
CA ASN A 75 3.85 2.63 13.11
C ASN A 75 3.29 1.94 11.87
N ALA A 76 2.25 2.49 11.24
CA ALA A 76 1.68 1.93 10.03
C ALA A 76 2.75 1.82 8.93
N LYS A 77 2.83 0.65 8.30
CA LYS A 77 3.75 0.41 7.19
C LYS A 77 2.96 0.51 5.88
N VAL A 78 3.07 1.65 5.23
CA VAL A 78 2.34 1.96 4.00
C VAL A 78 3.32 2.04 2.84
N VAL A 79 3.17 1.13 1.88
CA VAL A 79 3.92 1.14 0.63
C VAL A 79 3.08 1.84 -0.42
N VAL A 80 3.57 2.96 -0.92
CA VAL A 80 2.87 3.74 -1.93
C VAL A 80 3.25 3.22 -3.31
N ILE A 81 2.23 2.97 -4.15
CA ILE A 81 2.43 2.50 -5.51
C ILE A 81 1.83 3.52 -6.47
N SER A 82 2.57 3.87 -7.53
CA SER A 82 2.09 4.82 -8.53
C SER A 82 2.64 4.51 -9.91
N ALA A 83 1.84 4.78 -10.94
CA ALA A 83 2.29 4.69 -12.33
C ALA A 83 3.21 5.85 -12.69
N ASP A 84 3.07 6.97 -11.99
CA ASP A 84 3.84 8.19 -12.24
C ASP A 84 4.73 8.49 -11.05
N ILE A 85 6.04 8.30 -11.21
CA ILE A 85 7.03 8.60 -10.18
C ILE A 85 7.67 9.94 -10.48
N GLN A 86 7.24 10.97 -9.77
CA GLN A 86 7.87 12.29 -9.83
C GLN A 86 8.59 12.55 -8.51
N LYS A 87 9.72 13.21 -8.59
CA LYS A 87 10.56 13.48 -7.41
C LYS A 87 9.79 14.19 -6.30
N LEU A 88 8.97 15.17 -6.64
CA LEU A 88 8.19 15.91 -5.65
C LEU A 88 7.18 15.02 -4.93
N SER A 89 6.54 14.10 -5.67
CA SER A 89 5.61 13.14 -5.07
C SER A 89 6.34 12.16 -4.16
N MET A 90 7.52 11.70 -4.57
CA MET A 90 8.34 10.81 -3.73
C MET A 90 8.73 11.50 -2.43
N ASP A 91 9.21 12.76 -2.52
CA ASP A 91 9.59 13.53 -1.34
C ASP A 91 8.39 13.71 -0.40
N ARG A 92 7.22 14.01 -0.96
CA ARG A 92 6.01 14.22 -0.18
C ARG A 92 5.59 12.95 0.57
N VAL A 93 5.58 11.78 -0.10
CA VAL A 93 5.17 10.54 0.57
C VAL A 93 6.16 10.11 1.64
N LEU A 94 7.45 10.32 1.43
CA LEU A 94 8.45 10.02 2.44
C LEU A 94 8.31 10.92 3.67
N LYS A 95 8.02 12.20 3.47
CA LYS A 95 7.73 13.15 4.57
C LYS A 95 6.50 12.75 5.35
N LEU A 96 5.49 12.18 4.68
CA LEU A 96 4.27 11.69 5.32
C LEU A 96 4.49 10.36 6.04
N GLY A 97 5.68 9.77 5.93
CA GLY A 97 6.04 8.57 6.65
C GLY A 97 5.79 7.26 5.93
N ALA A 98 5.74 7.28 4.59
CA ALA A 98 5.60 6.05 3.81
C ALA A 98 6.78 5.11 4.08
N PHE A 99 6.48 3.81 4.15
CA PHE A 99 7.47 2.77 4.33
C PHE A 99 8.35 2.59 3.09
N ASP A 100 7.73 2.67 1.90
CA ASP A 100 8.43 2.62 0.62
C ASP A 100 7.57 3.24 -0.47
N PHE A 101 8.17 3.48 -1.63
CA PHE A 101 7.51 4.06 -2.81
C PHE A 101 7.91 3.23 -4.02
N VAL A 102 6.93 2.70 -4.76
CA VAL A 102 7.17 1.78 -5.87
C VAL A 102 6.45 2.22 -7.12
N LYS A 103 7.13 2.11 -8.26
CA LYS A 103 6.50 2.35 -9.57
C LYS A 103 5.69 1.12 -10.01
N LYS A 104 4.50 1.35 -10.55
CA LYS A 104 3.68 0.29 -11.18
C LYS A 104 4.32 -0.17 -12.50
N PRO A 105 4.18 -1.45 -12.84
CA PRO A 105 3.68 -2.53 -12.00
C PRO A 105 4.74 -3.00 -11.00
N ILE A 106 4.31 -3.41 -9.81
CA ILE A 106 5.24 -3.97 -8.84
C ILE A 106 5.63 -5.37 -9.32
N ASP A 107 6.94 -5.64 -9.36
CA ASP A 107 7.43 -6.95 -9.76
C ASP A 107 7.87 -7.78 -8.55
N SER A 108 8.20 -9.05 -8.80
CA SER A 108 8.60 -9.99 -7.77
C SER A 108 9.87 -9.54 -7.03
N THR A 109 10.84 -8.98 -7.75
CA THR A 109 12.09 -8.50 -7.17
C THR A 109 11.83 -7.38 -6.16
N LYS A 110 11.02 -6.40 -6.55
CA LYS A 110 10.69 -5.26 -5.67
C LYS A 110 9.83 -5.71 -4.49
N MET A 111 8.88 -6.62 -4.74
CA MET A 111 8.06 -7.18 -3.66
C MET A 111 8.93 -7.89 -2.60
N LYS A 112 9.90 -8.68 -3.03
CA LYS A 112 10.83 -9.37 -2.12
C LYS A 112 11.65 -8.38 -1.31
N GLN A 113 12.10 -7.29 -1.91
CA GLN A 113 12.85 -6.24 -1.21
C GLN A 113 12.01 -5.59 -0.11
N ILE A 114 10.74 -5.30 -0.41
CA ILE A 114 9.80 -4.71 0.54
C ILE A 114 9.55 -5.65 1.71
N LEU A 115 9.24 -6.91 1.41
CA LEU A 115 8.94 -7.91 2.43
C LEU A 115 10.15 -8.16 3.34
N LYS A 116 11.35 -8.10 2.79
CA LYS A 116 12.58 -8.26 3.54
C LYS A 116 12.77 -7.14 4.57
N LYS A 117 12.33 -5.93 4.25
CA LYS A 117 12.39 -4.79 5.18
C LYS A 117 11.45 -4.94 6.37
N LEU A 118 10.43 -5.79 6.26
CA LEU A 118 9.47 -6.02 7.35
C LEU A 118 10.09 -6.83 8.51
N ASN A 119 11.15 -7.55 8.24
CA ASN A 119 11.77 -8.44 9.22
C ASN A 119 12.93 -7.78 9.97
#